data_e2d205c5017b177c46b9b92858d53047
#
_entry.id   e2d205c5017b177c46b9b92858d53047
#
_cell.length_a   1.000
_cell.length_b   1.000
_cell.length_c   1.000
_cell.angle_alpha   90.00
_cell.angle_beta   90.00
_cell.angle_gamma   90.00
#
_symmetry.space_group_name_H-M   'P 1'
#
loop_
_entity.id
_entity.type
_entity.pdbx_description
1 polymer ?
#
loop_
_entity_poly.entity_id
_entity_poly.type
_entity_poly.pdbx_seq_one_letter_code
_entity_poly.pdbx_strand_id
1 'polypeptide(L)'
;MGTTNRQVTQISLVATQIVDWFSNETVILRDDGIPPDDQSNDGLFTGTLRLARPPSQPFTSRIMRSLPFSLSLAGGTSTNVTEDVAYAFGVIDKLRNHPVTQVASNVYRTRRVVNIVDPLLLSGVYPNVGVSLGNAAKAFYKYFPDEFDWLVFTHLYNGRSAPAGSSSGVKNAVQGIGLSLFNSTATYGSAGRLRSIIQLYFKHTGPMSHEIFHTWGVFGFQAFGMVSSVGGGAHWGALASATNSTIFGFPPTLSSLTQNATGNYCGPYGSGRVLGLELYLMGLAPASAIGSYQYVSNSAYAGFNCGGYEFTGTGIGVLDGPKIISTFGSRVPAYPDQNSFRAAVLVVSDRPLMAAEWDYVSRTFEAHTGRFASDYDGHAQISYLLDTAIESVTNNLSSNQFVGAFTGPPGRYAVLTSSNLSAWSALSTITTTNETGGFVDVLDKAKRASFYRIQRLQ
;
A
#
# COMPACT_ATOMS: atom_id res chain seq x y z
N MET A 1 -5.78 40.99 -13.81
CA MET A 1 -4.73 41.28 -12.82
C MET A 1 -3.68 40.16 -12.93
N GLY A 2 -2.48 40.48 -13.41
CA GLY A 2 -1.44 39.48 -13.59
C GLY A 2 -0.93 39.01 -12.23
N THR A 3 -1.06 37.73 -11.95
CA THR A 3 -0.35 37.08 -10.85
C THR A 3 1.12 37.02 -11.20
N THR A 4 1.92 37.96 -10.68
CA THR A 4 3.37 37.82 -10.68
C THR A 4 3.72 36.62 -9.83
N ASN A 5 4.24 35.57 -10.47
CA ASN A 5 4.90 34.43 -9.78
C ASN A 5 6.07 35.03 -8.97
N ARG A 6 5.87 35.23 -7.67
CA ARG A 6 6.94 35.67 -6.78
C ARG A 6 7.77 34.45 -6.40
N GLN A 7 9.03 34.48 -6.79
CA GLN A 7 9.95 33.43 -6.43
C GLN A 7 10.16 33.39 -4.90
N VAL A 8 10.05 32.24 -4.30
CA VAL A 8 10.41 31.99 -2.89
C VAL A 8 11.92 31.97 -2.80
N THR A 9 12.49 32.75 -1.90
CA THR A 9 13.95 32.84 -1.69
C THR A 9 14.43 32.13 -0.42
N GLN A 10 13.52 31.95 0.55
CA GLN A 10 13.83 31.26 1.79
C GLN A 10 12.55 30.74 2.42
N ILE A 11 12.65 29.57 3.03
CA ILE A 11 11.61 29.00 3.89
C ILE A 11 12.17 28.80 5.28
N SER A 12 11.46 29.21 6.32
CA SER A 12 11.81 28.90 7.70
C SER A 12 10.65 28.19 8.41
N LEU A 13 11.00 27.18 9.19
CA LEU A 13 10.11 26.37 9.99
C LEU A 13 10.41 26.60 11.47
N VAL A 14 9.39 26.94 12.25
CA VAL A 14 9.52 27.07 13.71
C VAL A 14 9.23 25.72 14.36
N ALA A 15 10.27 25.04 14.77
CA ALA A 15 10.21 23.68 15.30
C ALA A 15 9.53 23.53 16.66
N THR A 16 9.31 24.63 17.39
CA THR A 16 8.66 24.64 18.72
C THR A 16 7.30 23.97 18.79
N GLN A 17 6.64 23.83 17.65
CA GLN A 17 5.31 23.25 17.57
C GLN A 17 5.31 21.78 17.18
N ILE A 18 6.49 21.22 16.90
CA ILE A 18 6.64 19.84 16.48
C ILE A 18 6.98 18.95 17.67
N VAL A 19 6.08 18.76 18.61
CA VAL A 19 6.18 17.77 19.70
C VAL A 19 7.50 17.77 20.50
N ASP A 20 7.49 17.24 21.70
CA ASP A 20 8.57 17.16 22.70
C ASP A 20 9.89 16.50 22.27
N TRP A 21 10.02 16.13 21.02
CA TRP A 21 11.17 15.37 20.49
C TRP A 21 12.17 16.20 19.71
N PHE A 22 11.76 17.37 19.27
CA PHE A 22 12.65 18.26 18.51
C PHE A 22 13.16 19.39 19.40
N SER A 23 14.36 19.82 19.12
CA SER A 23 14.91 21.01 19.73
C SER A 23 14.05 22.22 19.37
N ASN A 24 13.87 23.11 20.35
CA ASN A 24 13.16 24.35 20.15
C ASN A 24 14.01 25.34 19.33
N GLU A 25 13.99 25.20 18.01
CA GLU A 25 14.79 25.98 17.08
C GLU A 25 14.00 26.40 15.86
N THR A 26 14.45 27.46 15.20
CA THR A 26 13.99 27.82 13.86
C THR A 26 14.91 27.17 12.84
N VAL A 27 14.38 26.32 11.99
CA VAL A 27 15.12 25.69 10.92
C VAL A 27 14.95 26.50 9.65
N ILE A 28 16.06 26.91 9.05
CA ILE A 28 16.07 27.53 7.74
C ILE A 28 16.23 26.45 6.70
N LEU A 29 15.24 26.34 5.83
CA LEU A 29 15.27 25.46 4.67
C LEU A 29 15.89 26.22 3.50
N ARG A 30 16.83 25.62 2.80
CA ARG A 30 17.59 26.25 1.72
C ARG A 30 17.48 25.45 0.43
N ASP A 31 17.60 26.14 -0.68
CA ASP A 31 17.67 25.63 -2.05
C ASP A 31 18.98 26.12 -2.66
N ASP A 32 20.11 25.70 -2.06
CA ASP A 32 21.46 26.22 -2.35
C ASP A 32 22.46 25.14 -2.83
N GLY A 33 22.01 23.89 -2.92
CA GLY A 33 22.85 22.75 -3.31
C GLY A 33 23.87 22.34 -2.26
N ILE A 34 23.75 22.86 -1.01
CA ILE A 34 24.61 22.49 0.12
C ILE A 34 23.89 21.45 0.97
N PRO A 35 24.50 20.28 1.25
CA PRO A 35 23.86 19.25 2.04
C PRO A 35 23.17 19.79 3.31
N PRO A 36 21.90 19.41 3.60
CA PRO A 36 21.16 18.30 3.01
C PRO A 36 20.44 18.59 1.69
N ASP A 37 20.66 19.76 1.09
CA ASP A 37 20.17 20.07 -0.26
C ASP A 37 21.06 19.40 -1.32
N ASP A 38 20.43 18.70 -2.27
CA ASP A 38 21.14 17.92 -3.28
C ASP A 38 21.42 18.73 -4.55
N GLN A 39 20.63 19.79 -4.82
CA GLN A 39 20.72 20.59 -6.04
C GLN A 39 20.20 22.01 -5.85
N SER A 40 21.01 23.00 -6.16
CA SER A 40 20.61 24.40 -6.04
C SER A 40 19.56 24.82 -7.08
N ASN A 41 18.64 25.65 -6.66
CA ASN A 41 17.60 26.28 -7.51
C ASN A 41 16.68 25.27 -8.22
N ASP A 42 16.42 24.12 -7.60
CA ASP A 42 15.43 23.14 -8.10
C ASP A 42 14.02 23.35 -7.50
N GLY A 43 13.87 24.34 -6.63
CA GLY A 43 12.62 24.67 -5.95
C GLY A 43 12.35 23.85 -4.69
N LEU A 44 13.30 23.00 -4.27
CA LEU A 44 13.21 22.20 -3.05
C LEU A 44 14.02 22.83 -1.94
N PHE A 45 13.33 23.25 -0.92
CA PHE A 45 13.96 23.83 0.25
C PHE A 45 14.18 22.73 1.30
N THR A 46 15.43 22.44 1.61
CA THR A 46 15.81 21.38 2.56
C THR A 46 16.49 21.95 3.80
N GLY A 47 16.41 21.22 4.92
CA GLY A 47 17.03 21.60 6.16
C GLY A 47 17.11 20.44 7.15
N THR A 48 17.93 20.57 8.16
CA THR A 48 18.11 19.54 9.20
C THR A 48 17.42 19.98 10.49
N LEU A 49 16.54 19.12 10.98
CA LEU A 49 15.88 19.28 12.27
C LEU A 49 16.51 18.29 13.27
N ARG A 50 16.96 18.79 14.43
CA ARG A 50 17.58 17.94 15.45
C ARG A 50 16.55 17.34 16.38
N LEU A 51 16.70 16.05 16.66
CA LEU A 51 15.95 15.38 17.71
C LEU A 51 16.51 15.81 19.08
N ALA A 52 15.66 16.36 19.94
CA ALA A 52 16.02 16.72 21.30
C ALA A 52 16.14 15.49 22.21
N ARG A 53 15.46 14.41 21.87
CA ARG A 53 15.52 13.12 22.55
C ARG A 53 15.57 11.99 21.53
N PRO A 54 16.43 10.99 21.73
CA PRO A 54 16.32 9.78 20.93
C PRO A 54 14.98 9.11 21.25
N PRO A 55 14.25 8.61 20.24
CA PRO A 55 13.01 7.90 20.49
C PRO A 55 13.28 6.66 21.34
N SER A 56 12.58 6.53 22.46
CA SER A 56 12.71 5.41 23.39
C SER A 56 12.05 4.12 22.86
N GLN A 57 11.31 4.21 21.76
CA GLN A 57 10.60 3.12 21.13
C GLN A 57 10.63 3.29 19.60
N PRO A 58 10.65 2.21 18.81
CA PRO A 58 10.47 2.32 17.37
C PRO A 58 9.11 2.97 17.09
N PHE A 59 9.12 3.95 16.24
CA PHE A 59 7.91 4.71 15.89
C PHE A 59 6.90 3.85 15.15
N THR A 60 5.75 3.66 15.77
CA THR A 60 4.59 3.02 15.17
C THR A 60 3.42 3.99 15.00
N SER A 61 3.51 5.21 15.53
CA SER A 61 2.41 6.16 15.48
C SER A 61 2.64 7.27 14.45
N ARG A 62 1.61 7.47 13.67
CA ARG A 62 1.46 8.59 12.77
C ARG A 62 1.06 9.84 13.53
N ILE A 63 1.80 10.92 13.35
CA ILE A 63 1.43 12.23 13.89
C ILE A 63 1.10 13.16 12.74
N MET A 64 -0.12 13.70 12.74
CA MET A 64 -0.51 14.84 11.88
C MET A 64 -0.38 16.12 12.67
N ARG A 65 0.27 17.12 12.12
CA ARG A 65 0.41 18.44 12.70
C ARG A 65 0.34 19.51 11.62
N SER A 66 -0.32 20.61 11.95
CA SER A 66 -0.22 21.83 11.18
C SER A 66 1.08 22.54 11.55
N LEU A 67 1.94 22.75 10.57
CA LEU A 67 3.23 23.42 10.76
C LEU A 67 3.20 24.82 10.19
N PRO A 68 3.63 25.82 10.96
CA PRO A 68 3.81 27.17 10.45
C PRO A 68 5.15 27.29 9.72
N PHE A 69 5.07 27.72 8.48
CA PHE A 69 6.20 28.10 7.65
C PHE A 69 6.17 29.60 7.39
N SER A 70 7.31 30.24 7.46
CA SER A 70 7.48 31.62 6.99
C SER A 70 8.23 31.61 5.67
N LEU A 71 7.61 32.13 4.63
CA LEU A 71 8.18 32.19 3.28
C LEU A 71 8.71 33.61 3.04
N SER A 72 9.98 33.73 2.69
CA SER A 72 10.56 34.97 2.17
C SER A 72 10.48 34.98 0.66
N LEU A 73 9.93 36.04 0.12
CA LEU A 73 9.70 36.19 -1.32
C LEU A 73 10.70 37.16 -1.92
N ALA A 74 11.02 36.99 -3.18
CA ALA A 74 11.81 37.96 -3.94
C ALA A 74 11.14 39.34 -3.86
N GLY A 75 11.92 40.37 -3.55
CA GLY A 75 11.43 41.73 -3.28
C GLY A 75 11.21 42.06 -1.80
N GLY A 76 11.66 41.19 -0.87
CA GLY A 76 11.76 41.48 0.57
C GLY A 76 10.45 41.39 1.35
N THR A 77 9.41 40.83 0.77
CA THR A 77 8.15 40.54 1.51
C THR A 77 8.18 39.13 2.07
N SER A 78 7.53 38.90 3.22
CA SER A 78 7.33 37.58 3.79
C SER A 78 5.85 37.28 3.93
N THR A 79 5.50 36.00 3.91
CA THR A 79 4.17 35.49 4.19
C THR A 79 4.26 34.24 5.04
N ASN A 80 3.27 34.01 5.88
CA ASN A 80 3.18 32.80 6.68
C ASN A 80 2.18 31.85 6.06
N VAL A 81 2.55 30.60 5.97
CA VAL A 81 1.70 29.51 5.48
C VAL A 81 1.69 28.42 6.54
N THR A 82 0.52 27.86 6.80
CA THR A 82 0.38 26.70 7.67
C THR A 82 0.07 25.49 6.81
N GLU A 83 0.92 24.49 6.87
CA GLU A 83 0.75 23.24 6.14
C GLU A 83 0.53 22.07 7.09
N ASP A 84 -0.43 21.23 6.77
CA ASP A 84 -0.68 19.99 7.48
C ASP A 84 0.31 18.93 6.99
N VAL A 85 1.26 18.61 7.86
CA VAL A 85 2.30 17.63 7.56
C VAL A 85 2.09 16.38 8.39
N ALA A 86 2.00 15.24 7.71
CA ALA A 86 2.04 13.95 8.38
C ALA A 86 3.48 13.45 8.46
N TYR A 87 3.89 13.07 9.65
CA TYR A 87 5.20 12.50 9.88
C TYR A 87 5.07 11.00 10.03
N ALA A 88 5.91 10.27 9.33
CA ALA A 88 6.29 8.93 9.70
C ALA A 88 7.76 8.99 10.08
N PHE A 89 8.05 8.88 11.36
CA PHE A 89 9.44 8.79 11.80
C PHE A 89 9.86 7.32 11.78
N GLY A 90 10.93 7.04 11.07
CA GLY A 90 11.72 5.84 11.22
C GLY A 90 13.12 6.26 11.63
N VAL A 91 13.73 5.57 12.58
CA VAL A 91 15.17 5.71 12.79
C VAL A 91 15.84 5.07 11.59
N ILE A 92 16.35 5.90 10.70
CA ILE A 92 17.16 5.47 9.55
C ILE A 92 18.59 5.70 9.95
N ASP A 93 19.27 4.65 10.40
CA ASP A 93 20.69 4.71 10.74
C ASP A 93 21.54 5.10 9.54
N LYS A 94 21.09 4.72 8.35
CA LYS A 94 21.76 5.02 7.08
C LYS A 94 20.73 4.96 5.93
N LEU A 95 20.78 5.96 5.05
CA LEU A 95 20.06 5.89 3.77
C LEU A 95 20.55 4.68 2.97
N ARG A 96 19.63 3.83 2.54
CA ARG A 96 19.96 2.74 1.62
C ARG A 96 20.07 3.32 0.22
N ASN A 97 21.12 2.94 -0.45
CA ASN A 97 21.22 3.22 -1.88
C ASN A 97 20.31 2.29 -2.66
N HIS A 98 19.32 2.87 -3.34
CA HIS A 98 18.46 2.16 -4.27
C HIS A 98 18.91 2.51 -5.69
N PRO A 99 19.54 1.58 -6.43
CA PRO A 99 19.92 1.85 -7.81
C PRO A 99 18.71 2.28 -8.63
N VAL A 100 18.77 3.50 -9.17
CA VAL A 100 17.72 4.09 -9.99
C VAL A 100 18.03 3.83 -11.45
N THR A 101 17.08 3.31 -12.19
CA THR A 101 17.15 3.11 -13.63
C THR A 101 16.15 4.04 -14.31
N GLN A 102 16.61 4.84 -15.25
CA GLN A 102 15.74 5.59 -16.15
C GLN A 102 15.22 4.66 -17.24
N VAL A 103 13.92 4.45 -17.27
CA VAL A 103 13.21 3.58 -18.24
C VAL A 103 12.82 4.36 -19.49
N ALA A 104 12.43 5.62 -19.30
CA ALA A 104 12.10 6.59 -20.34
C ALA A 104 12.47 8.00 -19.88
N SER A 105 12.33 8.99 -20.73
CA SER A 105 12.70 10.38 -20.42
C SER A 105 12.09 10.92 -19.12
N ASN A 106 10.91 10.42 -18.76
CA ASN A 106 10.15 10.85 -17.57
C ASN A 106 9.72 9.67 -16.69
N VAL A 107 10.31 8.49 -16.87
CA VAL A 107 9.99 7.30 -16.07
C VAL A 107 11.27 6.74 -15.48
N TYR A 108 11.31 6.69 -14.16
CA TYR A 108 12.42 6.17 -13.37
C TYR A 108 11.93 5.02 -12.50
N ARG A 109 12.79 4.09 -12.16
CA ARG A 109 12.45 3.01 -11.25
C ARG A 109 13.61 2.61 -10.35
N THR A 110 13.26 2.10 -9.20
CA THR A 110 14.06 1.17 -8.41
C THR A 110 13.52 -0.24 -8.58
N ARG A 111 13.89 -1.17 -7.73
CA ARG A 111 13.32 -2.52 -7.73
C ARG A 111 11.88 -2.59 -7.20
N ARG A 112 11.41 -1.58 -6.43
CA ARG A 112 10.09 -1.57 -5.76
C ARG A 112 9.19 -0.44 -6.20
N VAL A 113 9.76 0.65 -6.67
CA VAL A 113 9.03 1.89 -6.89
C VAL A 113 9.26 2.39 -8.29
N VAL A 114 8.20 2.85 -8.92
CA VAL A 114 8.22 3.56 -10.20
C VAL A 114 7.89 5.02 -9.94
N ASN A 115 8.70 5.92 -10.46
CA ASN A 115 8.43 7.34 -10.47
C ASN A 115 8.08 7.80 -11.89
N ILE A 116 6.93 8.41 -12.06
CA ILE A 116 6.48 9.04 -13.30
C ILE A 116 6.53 10.55 -13.08
N VAL A 117 7.42 11.20 -13.77
CA VAL A 117 7.56 12.66 -13.72
C VAL A 117 6.64 13.28 -14.75
N ASP A 118 5.50 13.75 -14.29
CA ASP A 118 4.49 14.37 -15.14
C ASP A 118 3.60 15.34 -14.34
N PRO A 119 3.86 16.65 -14.44
CA PRO A 119 3.08 17.66 -13.71
C PRO A 119 1.59 17.66 -14.08
N LEU A 120 1.24 17.28 -15.32
CA LEU A 120 -0.17 17.21 -15.75
C LEU A 120 -0.88 16.01 -15.13
N LEU A 121 -0.23 14.85 -15.07
CA LEU A 121 -0.76 13.69 -14.35
C LEU A 121 -0.85 13.96 -12.85
N LEU A 122 0.14 14.64 -12.27
CA LEU A 122 0.15 15.00 -10.85
C LEU A 122 -1.05 15.88 -10.50
N SER A 123 -1.34 16.90 -11.29
CA SER A 123 -2.46 17.80 -11.06
C SER A 123 -3.82 17.09 -11.11
N GLY A 124 -3.91 16.02 -11.86
CA GLY A 124 -5.12 15.21 -11.99
C GLY A 124 -5.19 14.01 -11.07
N VAL A 125 -4.06 13.51 -10.57
CA VAL A 125 -4.02 12.44 -9.55
C VAL A 125 -4.39 12.97 -8.17
N TYR A 126 -4.33 14.30 -8.00
CA TYR A 126 -4.61 14.98 -6.73
C TYR A 126 -5.57 16.16 -6.93
N PRO A 127 -6.81 16.15 -6.46
CA PRO A 127 -7.58 15.30 -5.54
C PRO A 127 -8.75 14.53 -6.15
N ASN A 128 -8.88 14.43 -7.46
CA ASN A 128 -10.01 13.76 -8.16
C ASN A 128 -9.59 13.21 -9.52
N VAL A 129 -9.86 12.15 -9.79
CA VAL A 129 -9.27 10.99 -9.79
C VAL A 129 -9.60 9.94 -10.89
N GLY A 130 -10.71 9.99 -11.53
CA GLY A 130 -11.08 8.95 -12.48
C GLY A 130 -10.25 8.91 -13.76
N VAL A 131 -10.12 10.02 -14.47
CA VAL A 131 -9.45 10.04 -15.79
C VAL A 131 -7.93 9.99 -15.66
N SER A 132 -7.38 10.64 -14.64
CA SER A 132 -5.94 10.77 -14.45
C SER A 132 -5.28 9.50 -13.96
N LEU A 133 -5.94 8.70 -13.11
CA LEU A 133 -5.45 7.38 -12.71
C LEU A 133 -5.38 6.44 -13.91
N GLY A 134 -6.36 6.47 -14.79
CA GLY A 134 -6.34 5.70 -16.03
C GLY A 134 -5.16 6.08 -16.93
N ASN A 135 -4.87 7.37 -17.05
CA ASN A 135 -3.72 7.85 -17.83
C ASN A 135 -2.38 7.46 -17.18
N ALA A 136 -2.27 7.58 -15.88
CA ALA A 136 -1.06 7.16 -15.15
C ALA A 136 -0.86 5.63 -15.22
N ALA A 137 -1.93 4.84 -15.13
CA ALA A 137 -1.86 3.40 -15.33
C ALA A 137 -1.41 3.04 -16.75
N LYS A 138 -1.96 3.70 -17.78
CA LYS A 138 -1.50 3.52 -19.16
C LYS A 138 -0.04 3.89 -19.36
N ALA A 139 0.41 4.98 -18.72
CA ALA A 139 1.81 5.38 -18.76
C ALA A 139 2.72 4.30 -18.14
N PHE A 140 2.28 3.68 -17.04
CA PHE A 140 2.96 2.55 -16.42
C PHE A 140 3.03 1.34 -17.35
N TYR A 141 1.88 0.85 -17.86
CA TYR A 141 1.83 -0.35 -18.69
C TYR A 141 2.49 -0.21 -20.07
N LYS A 142 2.84 1.00 -20.47
CA LYS A 142 3.68 1.22 -21.67
C LYS A 142 5.09 0.63 -21.50
N TYR A 143 5.58 0.53 -20.26
CA TYR A 143 6.97 0.15 -19.96
C TYR A 143 7.09 -1.09 -19.07
N PHE A 144 6.02 -1.49 -18.41
CA PHE A 144 6.02 -2.59 -17.46
C PHE A 144 5.01 -3.68 -17.87
N PRO A 145 5.31 -4.97 -17.62
CA PRO A 145 4.41 -6.05 -17.97
C PRO A 145 3.14 -6.03 -17.10
N ASP A 146 2.06 -6.62 -17.62
CA ASP A 146 0.78 -6.77 -16.92
C ASP A 146 0.82 -7.96 -15.94
N GLU A 147 1.59 -7.83 -14.88
CA GLU A 147 1.81 -8.87 -13.87
C GLU A 147 1.30 -8.49 -12.48
N PHE A 148 0.71 -7.32 -12.31
CA PHE A 148 0.32 -6.76 -11.04
C PHE A 148 -1.19 -6.84 -10.82
N ASP A 149 -1.56 -7.31 -9.62
CA ASP A 149 -2.97 -7.34 -9.18
C ASP A 149 -3.45 -5.92 -8.85
N TRP A 150 -2.54 -5.06 -8.35
CA TRP A 150 -2.82 -3.66 -8.01
C TRP A 150 -1.75 -2.70 -8.50
N LEU A 151 -2.19 -1.51 -8.88
CA LEU A 151 -1.34 -0.33 -8.97
C LEU A 151 -1.61 0.55 -7.76
N VAL A 152 -0.56 0.89 -7.03
CA VAL A 152 -0.64 1.68 -5.81
C VAL A 152 -0.01 3.03 -6.04
N PHE A 153 -0.82 4.07 -6.05
CA PHE A 153 -0.35 5.44 -6.13
C PHE A 153 -0.15 5.98 -4.73
N THR A 154 1.06 6.39 -4.42
CA THR A 154 1.41 7.06 -3.17
C THR A 154 1.93 8.46 -3.45
N HIS A 155 1.71 9.36 -2.51
CA HIS A 155 2.10 10.76 -2.65
C HIS A 155 3.26 11.09 -1.74
N LEU A 156 4.18 11.94 -2.20
CA LEU A 156 5.27 12.47 -1.38
C LEU A 156 4.78 13.57 -0.45
N TYR A 157 3.74 14.26 -0.85
CA TYR A 157 3.21 15.42 -0.12
C TYR A 157 1.90 15.06 0.55
N ASN A 158 1.77 15.48 1.80
CA ASN A 158 0.49 15.39 2.50
C ASN A 158 -0.33 16.61 2.13
N GLY A 159 -1.36 16.40 1.40
CA GLY A 159 -2.16 17.51 0.92
C GLY A 159 -3.59 17.51 1.38
N ARG A 160 -4.07 16.59 2.23
CA ARG A 160 -5.46 16.64 2.68
C ARG A 160 -5.80 15.84 3.93
N SER A 161 -6.82 16.35 4.60
CA SER A 161 -7.36 15.90 5.87
C SER A 161 -8.28 14.67 5.78
N ALA A 162 -8.55 14.07 4.64
CA ALA A 162 -9.32 12.81 4.48
C ALA A 162 -9.55 12.46 3.00
N PRO A 163 -9.84 11.22 2.66
CA PRO A 163 -9.66 9.96 3.38
C PRO A 163 -8.20 9.51 3.36
N ALA A 164 -7.85 8.51 4.19
CA ALA A 164 -6.47 8.00 4.26
C ALA A 164 -6.04 7.26 3.00
N GLY A 165 -6.98 6.68 2.27
CA GLY A 165 -6.80 5.98 1.01
C GLY A 165 -8.12 5.86 0.24
N SER A 166 -8.05 5.30 -0.94
CA SER A 166 -9.20 4.88 -1.73
C SER A 166 -8.84 3.73 -2.66
N SER A 167 -9.83 2.90 -2.99
CA SER A 167 -9.70 1.83 -3.96
C SER A 167 -10.70 2.03 -5.11
N SER A 168 -10.22 1.91 -6.33
CA SER A 168 -11.04 1.96 -7.55
C SER A 168 -10.99 0.61 -8.24
N GLY A 169 -12.12 -0.11 -8.24
CA GLY A 169 -12.23 -1.42 -8.89
C GLY A 169 -12.04 -1.31 -10.40
N VAL A 170 -11.20 -2.17 -10.94
CA VAL A 170 -10.92 -2.27 -12.38
C VAL A 170 -11.48 -3.56 -12.96
N LYS A 171 -11.42 -4.65 -12.22
CA LYS A 171 -11.94 -5.95 -12.61
C LYS A 171 -12.43 -6.75 -11.42
N ASN A 172 -13.63 -7.30 -11.53
CA ASN A 172 -14.08 -8.42 -10.72
C ASN A 172 -14.36 -9.62 -11.61
N ALA A 173 -13.63 -10.72 -11.40
CA ALA A 173 -13.85 -12.01 -12.04
C ALA A 173 -14.34 -13.09 -11.05
N VAL A 174 -14.71 -12.71 -9.83
CA VAL A 174 -15.14 -13.61 -8.76
C VAL A 174 -16.65 -13.60 -8.66
N GLN A 175 -17.28 -14.77 -8.74
CA GLN A 175 -18.72 -14.98 -8.51
C GLN A 175 -18.96 -15.39 -7.05
N GLY A 176 -20.19 -15.30 -6.60
CA GLY A 176 -20.62 -15.79 -5.29
C GLY A 176 -20.19 -14.92 -4.10
N ILE A 177 -19.78 -13.67 -4.35
CA ILE A 177 -19.36 -12.73 -3.31
C ILE A 177 -20.26 -11.48 -3.22
N GLY A 178 -21.41 -11.50 -3.93
CA GLY A 178 -22.34 -10.38 -3.95
C GLY A 178 -21.90 -9.18 -4.81
N LEU A 179 -20.80 -9.30 -5.54
CA LEU A 179 -20.31 -8.29 -6.47
C LEU A 179 -20.49 -8.76 -7.91
N SER A 180 -21.07 -7.92 -8.75
CA SER A 180 -21.23 -8.22 -10.18
C SER A 180 -19.89 -8.37 -10.88
N LEU A 181 -19.85 -9.21 -11.91
CA LEU A 181 -18.68 -9.35 -12.77
C LEU A 181 -18.51 -8.08 -13.64
N PHE A 182 -17.29 -7.57 -13.72
CA PHE A 182 -16.94 -6.48 -14.61
C PHE A 182 -15.46 -6.54 -15.02
N ASN A 183 -15.13 -5.92 -16.13
CA ASN A 183 -13.76 -5.83 -16.61
C ASN A 183 -13.55 -4.54 -17.39
N SER A 184 -12.81 -3.62 -16.80
CA SER A 184 -12.42 -2.33 -17.37
C SER A 184 -10.90 -2.24 -17.59
N THR A 185 -10.17 -3.35 -17.57
CA THR A 185 -8.71 -3.38 -17.64
C THR A 185 -8.13 -2.63 -18.83
N ALA A 186 -8.78 -2.73 -20.00
CA ALA A 186 -8.35 -2.01 -21.20
C ALA A 186 -8.36 -0.48 -21.03
N THR A 187 -9.27 0.07 -20.22
CA THR A 187 -9.33 1.50 -19.90
C THR A 187 -8.06 1.97 -19.18
N TYR A 188 -7.39 1.07 -18.49
CA TYR A 188 -6.19 1.33 -17.69
C TYR A 188 -4.90 0.81 -18.35
N GLY A 189 -4.98 0.25 -19.57
CA GLY A 189 -3.84 -0.30 -20.29
C GLY A 189 -3.36 -1.67 -19.82
N SER A 190 -4.11 -2.33 -18.93
CA SER A 190 -3.83 -3.69 -18.49
C SER A 190 -4.42 -4.72 -19.47
N ALA A 191 -3.71 -5.80 -19.74
CA ALA A 191 -4.16 -6.91 -20.56
C ALA A 191 -5.11 -7.88 -19.82
N GLY A 192 -5.47 -7.58 -18.57
CA GLY A 192 -6.44 -8.37 -17.84
C GLY A 192 -6.06 -8.75 -16.41
N ARG A 193 -4.84 -8.41 -15.94
CA ARG A 193 -4.36 -8.77 -14.61
C ARG A 193 -4.86 -7.81 -13.53
N LEU A 194 -4.89 -6.52 -13.81
CA LEU A 194 -5.21 -5.47 -12.85
C LEU A 194 -6.61 -5.64 -12.26
N ARG A 195 -6.70 -5.70 -10.94
CA ARG A 195 -7.96 -5.84 -10.18
C ARG A 195 -8.50 -4.51 -9.70
N SER A 196 -7.63 -3.67 -9.11
CA SER A 196 -7.99 -2.32 -8.69
C SER A 196 -6.79 -1.37 -8.66
N ILE A 197 -7.08 -0.10 -8.62
CA ILE A 197 -6.11 0.96 -8.38
C ILE A 197 -6.33 1.49 -6.99
N ILE A 198 -5.24 1.57 -6.22
CA ILE A 198 -5.24 2.06 -4.84
C ILE A 198 -4.53 3.39 -4.81
N GLN A 199 -5.14 4.37 -4.17
CA GLN A 199 -4.49 5.64 -3.83
C GLN A 199 -4.27 5.72 -2.33
N LEU A 200 -3.07 6.05 -1.92
CA LEU A 200 -2.72 6.36 -0.55
C LEU A 200 -2.48 7.86 -0.47
N TYR A 201 -3.33 8.57 0.26
CA TYR A 201 -3.23 10.03 0.41
C TYR A 201 -2.17 10.47 1.40
N PHE A 202 -1.46 9.51 1.99
CA PHE A 202 -0.38 9.74 2.93
C PHE A 202 0.85 8.91 2.56
N LYS A 203 2.00 9.36 3.02
CA LYS A 203 3.29 8.65 2.85
C LYS A 203 3.40 7.34 3.65
N HIS A 204 2.31 6.67 3.97
CA HIS A 204 2.35 5.43 4.75
C HIS A 204 1.34 4.40 4.24
N THR A 205 1.62 3.16 4.54
CA THR A 205 0.80 2.01 4.14
C THR A 205 -0.31 1.66 5.15
N GLY A 206 -0.63 2.57 6.09
CA GLY A 206 -1.63 2.31 7.12
C GLY A 206 -2.95 1.73 6.59
N PRO A 207 -3.59 2.34 5.59
CA PRO A 207 -4.85 1.84 5.03
C PRO A 207 -4.68 0.78 3.94
N MET A 208 -3.47 0.36 3.59
CA MET A 208 -3.21 -0.43 2.38
C MET A 208 -3.97 -1.77 2.36
N SER A 209 -3.93 -2.55 3.44
CA SER A 209 -4.65 -3.81 3.52
C SER A 209 -6.17 -3.60 3.43
N HIS A 210 -6.67 -2.52 4.01
CA HIS A 210 -8.06 -2.09 3.90
C HIS A 210 -8.46 -1.80 2.45
N GLU A 211 -7.66 -0.99 1.74
CA GLU A 211 -7.94 -0.63 0.35
C GLU A 211 -7.84 -1.83 -0.60
N ILE A 212 -6.94 -2.76 -0.30
CA ILE A 212 -6.82 -4.03 -1.05
C ILE A 212 -8.10 -4.87 -0.90
N PHE A 213 -8.65 -4.96 0.31
CA PHE A 213 -9.85 -5.77 0.54
C PHE A 213 -11.07 -5.25 -0.24
N HIS A 214 -11.16 -3.96 -0.52
CA HIS A 214 -12.20 -3.40 -1.39
C HIS A 214 -12.27 -4.04 -2.78
N THR A 215 -11.26 -4.78 -3.20
CA THR A 215 -11.30 -5.60 -4.42
C THR A 215 -12.42 -6.65 -4.38
N TRP A 216 -12.77 -7.18 -3.19
CA TRP A 216 -13.77 -8.24 -3.00
C TRP A 216 -14.92 -7.85 -2.08
N GLY A 217 -14.68 -6.96 -1.14
CA GLY A 217 -15.61 -6.68 -0.07
C GLY A 217 -16.47 -5.48 -0.35
N VAL A 218 -17.51 -5.41 0.25
CA VAL A 218 -18.65 -5.97 0.96
C VAL A 218 -19.93 -5.53 0.25
N PHE A 219 -19.78 -5.13 -1.02
CA PHE A 219 -20.81 -4.42 -1.80
C PHE A 219 -22.16 -5.14 -1.87
N GLY A 220 -22.16 -6.45 -1.97
CA GLY A 220 -23.39 -7.25 -2.03
C GLY A 220 -24.14 -7.38 -0.71
N PHE A 221 -23.49 -7.05 0.40
CA PHE A 221 -24.03 -7.23 1.75
C PHE A 221 -25.06 -6.16 2.14
N GLN A 222 -25.32 -5.20 1.26
CA GLN A 222 -26.46 -4.28 1.37
C GLN A 222 -27.77 -5.04 1.48
N ALA A 223 -27.92 -6.18 0.80
CA ALA A 223 -29.10 -7.03 0.85
C ALA A 223 -29.44 -7.52 2.28
N PHE A 224 -28.44 -7.53 3.17
CA PHE A 224 -28.63 -7.90 4.57
C PHE A 224 -28.68 -6.68 5.51
N GLY A 225 -28.59 -5.45 4.98
CA GLY A 225 -28.49 -4.25 5.82
C GLY A 225 -27.16 -4.14 6.57
N MET A 226 -26.13 -4.89 6.15
CA MET A 226 -24.85 -4.99 6.83
C MET A 226 -23.82 -3.95 6.35
N VAL A 227 -24.18 -3.10 5.42
CA VAL A 227 -23.24 -2.17 4.79
C VAL A 227 -23.58 -0.75 5.20
N SER A 228 -22.55 0.01 5.58
CA SER A 228 -22.68 1.43 5.93
C SER A 228 -23.04 2.28 4.72
N SER A 229 -23.89 3.27 4.92
CA SER A 229 -24.11 4.35 3.95
C SER A 229 -22.87 5.27 3.80
N VAL A 230 -21.98 5.26 4.77
CA VAL A 230 -20.72 6.00 4.73
C VAL A 230 -19.74 5.26 3.81
N GLY A 231 -19.09 6.01 2.91
CA GLY A 231 -18.18 5.43 1.92
C GLY A 231 -18.88 4.69 0.79
N GLY A 232 -20.12 5.07 0.43
CA GLY A 232 -20.81 4.53 -0.74
C GLY A 232 -21.20 3.05 -0.64
N GLY A 233 -21.34 2.52 0.57
CA GLY A 233 -21.71 1.12 0.79
C GLY A 233 -20.54 0.14 0.68
N ALA A 234 -19.32 0.62 0.80
CA ALA A 234 -18.10 -0.18 0.66
C ALA A 234 -17.52 -0.68 2.00
N HIS A 235 -18.17 -0.37 3.12
CA HIS A 235 -17.73 -0.76 4.47
C HIS A 235 -18.81 -1.53 5.20
N TRP A 236 -18.42 -2.37 6.17
CA TRP A 236 -19.40 -3.03 7.05
C TRP A 236 -20.28 -1.98 7.73
N GLY A 237 -21.58 -2.27 7.75
CA GLY A 237 -22.59 -1.37 8.27
C GLY A 237 -22.48 -1.11 9.75
N ALA A 238 -23.19 -0.10 10.17
CA ALA A 238 -23.30 0.35 11.53
C ALA A 238 -22.05 1.04 12.09
N LEU A 239 -20.91 1.02 11.40
CA LEU A 239 -19.68 1.59 11.92
C LEU A 239 -18.79 2.16 10.87
N ALA A 240 -19.00 3.38 10.61
CA ALA A 240 -18.11 4.18 9.78
C ALA A 240 -16.71 4.41 10.38
N SER A 241 -16.47 4.11 11.64
CA SER A 241 -15.27 4.61 12.32
C SER A 241 -14.52 3.60 13.17
N ALA A 242 -14.98 2.38 13.32
CA ALA A 242 -14.31 1.50 14.24
C ALA A 242 -13.55 0.42 13.54
N THR A 243 -12.36 0.55 13.67
CA THR A 243 -11.36 -0.27 14.31
C THR A 243 -11.52 -1.76 14.08
N ASN A 244 -10.59 -2.32 13.43
CA ASN A 244 -10.12 -3.67 13.61
C ASN A 244 -10.67 -4.79 12.74
N SER A 245 -11.55 -4.59 11.81
CA SER A 245 -11.59 -5.45 10.64
C SER A 245 -10.71 -4.83 9.56
N THR A 246 -10.30 -5.60 8.58
CA THR A 246 -9.53 -5.08 7.44
C THR A 246 -10.27 -3.94 6.75
N ILE A 247 -11.60 -4.01 6.71
CA ILE A 247 -12.48 -2.91 6.30
C ILE A 247 -13.21 -2.38 7.51
N PHE A 248 -12.95 -1.15 7.89
CA PHE A 248 -13.67 -0.46 8.96
C PHE A 248 -15.09 -0.95 9.07
N GLY A 249 -15.42 -1.49 10.18
CA GLY A 249 -16.74 -1.97 10.40
C GLY A 249 -16.78 -2.76 11.67
N PHE A 250 -17.96 -2.88 12.17
CA PHE A 250 -18.24 -3.73 13.27
C PHE A 250 -18.04 -5.15 12.77
N PRO A 251 -17.15 -5.93 13.33
CA PRO A 251 -17.16 -7.32 12.99
C PRO A 251 -18.56 -7.80 13.31
N PRO A 252 -19.23 -8.45 12.37
CA PRO A 252 -20.57 -8.98 12.63
C PRO A 252 -20.57 -10.11 13.65
N THR A 253 -19.53 -10.25 14.45
CA THR A 253 -19.47 -11.24 15.54
C THR A 253 -20.16 -10.70 16.75
N LEU A 254 -21.40 -10.99 16.86
CA LEU A 254 -22.18 -10.43 17.94
C LEU A 254 -22.90 -11.50 18.73
N SER A 255 -22.10 -12.37 19.29
CA SER A 255 -22.55 -13.10 20.49
C SER A 255 -22.84 -12.15 21.68
N SER A 256 -22.65 -10.84 21.50
CA SER A 256 -22.72 -9.82 22.55
C SER A 256 -23.45 -8.54 22.18
N LEU A 257 -24.22 -8.50 21.06
CA LEU A 257 -25.15 -7.39 20.84
C LEU A 257 -26.21 -7.41 21.94
N THR A 258 -26.26 -6.33 22.67
CA THR A 258 -27.29 -6.12 23.68
C THR A 258 -28.18 -4.95 23.28
N GLN A 259 -29.44 -5.02 23.66
CA GLN A 259 -30.33 -3.87 23.50
C GLN A 259 -30.33 -3.08 24.81
N ASN A 260 -30.14 -1.77 24.72
CA ASN A 260 -30.19 -0.90 25.88
C ASN A 260 -31.63 -0.49 26.24
N ALA A 261 -31.78 0.27 27.31
CA ALA A 261 -33.09 0.71 27.80
C ALA A 261 -33.88 1.60 26.81
N THR A 262 -33.20 2.21 25.85
CA THR A 262 -33.84 3.02 24.80
C THR A 262 -34.26 2.19 23.58
N GLY A 263 -34.00 0.89 23.60
CA GLY A 263 -34.26 0.00 22.48
C GLY A 263 -33.18 -0.01 21.39
N ASN A 264 -32.10 0.73 21.60
CA ASN A 264 -30.96 0.74 20.68
C ASN A 264 -30.02 -0.44 20.96
N TYR A 265 -29.28 -0.85 19.93
CA TYR A 265 -28.33 -1.96 19.99
C TYR A 265 -26.94 -1.45 20.33
N CYS A 266 -26.28 -2.14 21.25
CA CYS A 266 -24.91 -1.85 21.66
C CYS A 266 -23.97 -2.97 21.21
N GLY A 267 -22.82 -2.60 20.69
CA GLY A 267 -21.83 -3.56 20.25
C GLY A 267 -20.44 -3.24 20.78
N PRO A 268 -19.62 -4.25 21.11
CA PRO A 268 -18.26 -4.04 21.58
C PRO A 268 -17.38 -3.52 20.46
N TYR A 269 -16.22 -2.97 20.84
CA TYR A 269 -15.12 -2.73 19.90
C TYR A 269 -14.68 -4.06 19.27
N GLY A 270 -14.46 -4.05 17.97
CA GLY A 270 -13.95 -5.21 17.24
C GLY A 270 -12.51 -5.58 17.63
N SER A 271 -12.13 -6.83 17.39
CA SER A 271 -10.87 -7.43 17.88
C SER A 271 -9.64 -7.20 17.00
N GLY A 272 -9.76 -6.55 15.85
CA GLY A 272 -8.63 -6.28 14.97
C GLY A 272 -8.12 -7.43 14.12
N ARG A 273 -8.90 -8.46 13.95
CA ARG A 273 -8.50 -9.62 13.15
C ARG A 273 -9.36 -9.73 11.91
N VAL A 274 -8.73 -10.17 10.81
CA VAL A 274 -9.45 -10.55 9.61
C VAL A 274 -10.51 -11.61 9.95
N LEU A 275 -11.68 -11.46 9.39
CA LEU A 275 -12.79 -12.38 9.64
C LEU A 275 -12.73 -13.58 8.69
N GLY A 276 -13.21 -14.74 9.14
CA GLY A 276 -13.36 -15.89 8.25
C GLY A 276 -14.20 -15.59 7.02
N LEU A 277 -15.21 -14.72 7.15
CA LEU A 277 -15.99 -14.19 6.03
C LEU A 277 -15.12 -13.39 5.06
N GLU A 278 -14.26 -12.50 5.54
CA GLU A 278 -13.35 -11.72 4.69
C GLU A 278 -12.37 -12.62 3.94
N LEU A 279 -11.79 -13.60 4.65
CA LEU A 279 -10.93 -14.60 4.03
C LEU A 279 -11.66 -15.42 2.95
N TYR A 280 -12.93 -15.79 3.19
CA TYR A 280 -13.74 -16.48 2.19
C TYR A 280 -13.99 -15.60 0.96
N LEU A 281 -14.35 -14.35 1.12
CA LEU A 281 -14.56 -13.42 0.00
C LEU A 281 -13.30 -13.26 -0.85
N MET A 282 -12.13 -13.25 -0.23
CA MET A 282 -10.84 -13.21 -0.93
C MET A 282 -10.47 -14.56 -1.57
N GLY A 283 -11.07 -15.68 -1.16
CA GLY A 283 -10.69 -17.04 -1.59
C GLY A 283 -9.51 -17.61 -0.80
N LEU A 284 -9.25 -17.07 0.36
CA LEU A 284 -8.16 -17.48 1.26
C LEU A 284 -8.61 -18.50 2.31
N ALA A 285 -9.91 -18.71 2.43
CA ALA A 285 -10.48 -19.73 3.30
C ALA A 285 -11.72 -20.39 2.66
N PRO A 286 -12.05 -21.65 3.03
CA PRO A 286 -13.26 -22.32 2.58
C PRO A 286 -14.51 -21.72 3.22
N ALA A 287 -15.68 -21.99 2.66
CA ALA A 287 -16.95 -21.53 3.19
C ALA A 287 -17.21 -21.97 4.65
N SER A 288 -16.65 -23.11 5.07
CA SER A 288 -16.73 -23.59 6.46
C SER A 288 -16.03 -22.68 7.48
N ALA A 289 -15.13 -21.81 7.04
CA ALA A 289 -14.43 -20.85 7.89
C ALA A 289 -15.24 -19.57 8.14
N ILE A 290 -16.36 -19.36 7.45
CA ILE A 290 -17.15 -18.12 7.55
C ILE A 290 -17.62 -17.86 8.98
N GLY A 291 -18.02 -18.88 9.71
CA GLY A 291 -18.62 -18.72 11.04
C GLY A 291 -20.07 -18.23 10.97
N SER A 292 -20.58 -17.81 12.12
CA SER A 292 -21.92 -17.23 12.26
C SER A 292 -21.81 -15.85 12.86
N TYR A 293 -22.45 -14.88 12.24
CA TYR A 293 -22.40 -13.47 12.62
C TYR A 293 -23.80 -12.94 12.87
N GLN A 294 -23.93 -12.12 13.91
CA GLN A 294 -25.14 -11.32 14.11
C GLN A 294 -24.92 -9.93 13.52
N TYR A 295 -25.97 -9.30 13.08
CA TYR A 295 -25.95 -7.92 12.60
C TYR A 295 -27.26 -7.21 12.95
N VAL A 296 -27.22 -5.89 13.05
CA VAL A 296 -28.42 -5.08 13.26
C VAL A 296 -29.02 -4.73 11.91
N SER A 297 -30.22 -5.22 11.65
CA SER A 297 -30.92 -4.94 10.38
C SER A 297 -31.33 -3.49 10.30
N ASN A 298 -31.16 -2.87 9.11
CA ASN A 298 -31.45 -1.47 8.85
C ASN A 298 -30.80 -0.53 9.88
N SER A 299 -29.56 -0.81 10.22
CA SER A 299 -28.85 -0.11 11.28
C SER A 299 -28.44 1.30 10.88
N ALA A 300 -28.57 2.23 11.84
CA ALA A 300 -27.96 3.55 11.76
C ALA A 300 -27.14 3.82 13.04
N TYR A 301 -26.01 4.47 12.88
CA TYR A 301 -25.17 4.85 14.01
C TYR A 301 -25.87 5.90 14.87
N ALA A 302 -25.99 5.65 16.16
CA ALA A 302 -26.64 6.51 17.14
C ALA A 302 -25.67 7.15 18.15
N GLY A 303 -24.44 6.67 18.25
CA GLY A 303 -23.42 7.25 19.13
C GLY A 303 -22.53 6.22 19.81
N PHE A 304 -21.84 6.68 20.85
CA PHE A 304 -20.96 5.86 21.70
C PHE A 304 -21.38 6.00 23.16
N ASN A 305 -22.49 5.36 23.54
CA ASN A 305 -23.15 5.65 24.82
C ASN A 305 -23.24 4.44 25.76
N CYS A 306 -22.93 3.23 25.31
CA CYS A 306 -23.10 2.01 26.11
C CYS A 306 -21.78 1.25 26.37
N GLY A 307 -20.66 1.99 26.48
CA GLY A 307 -19.32 1.39 26.58
C GLY A 307 -18.83 0.80 25.26
N GLY A 308 -19.53 1.07 24.17
CA GLY A 308 -19.29 0.66 22.81
C GLY A 308 -20.14 1.48 21.84
N TYR A 309 -20.23 1.03 20.62
CA TYR A 309 -21.04 1.70 19.61
C TYR A 309 -22.51 1.38 19.79
N GLU A 310 -23.32 2.41 19.64
CA GLU A 310 -24.77 2.35 19.74
C GLU A 310 -25.42 2.50 18.35
N PHE A 311 -26.46 1.70 18.10
CA PHE A 311 -27.19 1.69 16.82
C PHE A 311 -28.69 1.63 17.03
N THR A 312 -29.42 2.37 16.22
CA THR A 312 -30.82 2.07 15.96
C THR A 312 -30.92 0.94 14.93
N GLY A 313 -32.02 0.23 14.89
CA GLY A 313 -32.28 -0.79 13.88
C GLY A 313 -33.59 -1.52 14.09
N THR A 314 -33.94 -2.40 13.15
CA THR A 314 -35.26 -3.09 13.15
C THR A 314 -35.19 -4.50 13.74
N GLY A 315 -34.02 -4.95 14.16
CA GLY A 315 -33.85 -6.28 14.78
C GLY A 315 -32.42 -6.82 14.57
N ILE A 316 -32.19 -8.01 15.13
CA ILE A 316 -30.94 -8.75 14.96
C ILE A 316 -31.13 -9.82 13.90
N GLY A 317 -30.34 -9.79 12.86
CA GLY A 317 -30.21 -10.85 11.87
C GLY A 317 -29.01 -11.75 12.15
N VAL A 318 -28.99 -12.91 11.54
CA VAL A 318 -27.88 -13.87 11.56
C VAL A 318 -27.42 -14.14 10.13
N LEU A 319 -26.11 -14.07 9.92
CA LEU A 319 -25.45 -14.38 8.68
C LEU A 319 -24.41 -15.48 8.91
N ASP A 320 -24.47 -16.53 8.11
CA ASP A 320 -23.53 -17.65 8.12
C ASP A 320 -23.18 -18.09 6.68
N GLY A 321 -22.29 -19.05 6.56
CA GLY A 321 -21.88 -19.58 5.25
C GLY A 321 -23.04 -20.09 4.41
N PRO A 322 -23.93 -20.94 4.92
CA PRO A 322 -25.13 -21.38 4.20
C PRO A 322 -25.99 -20.23 3.68
N LYS A 323 -26.21 -19.21 4.48
CA LYS A 323 -27.01 -18.04 4.08
C LYS A 323 -26.34 -17.23 2.98
N ILE A 324 -25.04 -17.03 3.05
CA ILE A 324 -24.24 -16.35 2.00
C ILE A 324 -24.33 -17.13 0.70
N ILE A 325 -24.08 -18.44 0.74
CA ILE A 325 -24.11 -19.29 -0.45
C ILE A 325 -25.52 -19.37 -1.05
N SER A 326 -26.56 -19.46 -0.23
CA SER A 326 -27.93 -19.46 -0.74
C SER A 326 -28.34 -18.14 -1.40
N THR A 327 -27.70 -17.03 -1.01
CA THR A 327 -28.02 -15.69 -1.53
C THR A 327 -27.21 -15.34 -2.76
N PHE A 328 -25.90 -15.62 -2.76
CA PHE A 328 -24.99 -15.17 -3.81
C PHE A 328 -24.48 -16.30 -4.72
N GLY A 329 -24.75 -17.55 -4.36
CA GLY A 329 -24.12 -18.72 -4.95
C GLY A 329 -22.77 -19.05 -4.30
N SER A 330 -22.20 -20.19 -4.67
CA SER A 330 -20.86 -20.57 -4.26
C SER A 330 -19.82 -19.66 -4.91
N ARG A 331 -18.75 -19.36 -4.17
CA ARG A 331 -17.63 -18.59 -4.70
C ARG A 331 -16.93 -19.33 -5.84
N VAL A 332 -16.70 -18.63 -6.95
CA VAL A 332 -15.91 -19.11 -8.09
C VAL A 332 -14.88 -18.04 -8.48
N PRO A 333 -13.58 -18.38 -8.53
CA PRO A 333 -12.94 -19.67 -8.20
C PRO A 333 -13.17 -20.08 -6.76
N ALA A 334 -13.24 -21.42 -6.52
CA ALA A 334 -13.35 -21.97 -5.17
C ALA A 334 -12.01 -21.84 -4.41
N TYR A 335 -12.06 -21.97 -3.08
CA TYR A 335 -10.85 -22.10 -2.25
C TYR A 335 -10.12 -23.43 -2.56
N PRO A 336 -8.78 -23.46 -2.58
CA PRO A 336 -7.89 -22.30 -2.51
C PRO A 336 -7.81 -21.55 -3.84
N ASP A 337 -7.91 -20.23 -3.76
CA ASP A 337 -7.66 -19.33 -4.89
C ASP A 337 -6.23 -18.74 -4.77
N GLN A 338 -6.00 -17.60 -5.37
CA GLN A 338 -4.72 -16.89 -5.28
C GLN A 338 -4.48 -16.37 -3.84
N ASN A 339 -3.33 -16.70 -3.28
CA ASN A 339 -2.88 -16.23 -1.96
C ASN A 339 -1.56 -15.43 -2.01
N SER A 340 -0.93 -15.36 -3.17
CA SER A 340 0.27 -14.57 -3.41
C SER A 340 -0.02 -13.51 -4.46
N PHE A 341 0.13 -12.27 -4.06
CA PHE A 341 -0.27 -11.11 -4.84
C PHE A 341 0.91 -10.23 -5.21
N ARG A 342 0.74 -9.43 -6.26
CA ARG A 342 1.72 -8.44 -6.69
C ARG A 342 1.09 -7.06 -6.81
N ALA A 343 1.79 -6.05 -6.31
CA ALA A 343 1.41 -4.66 -6.51
C ALA A 343 2.62 -3.84 -7.00
N ALA A 344 2.38 -2.94 -7.93
CA ALA A 344 3.38 -1.95 -8.33
C ALA A 344 3.12 -0.65 -7.59
N VAL A 345 4.17 -0.07 -7.02
CA VAL A 345 4.12 1.22 -6.31
C VAL A 345 4.53 2.33 -7.26
N LEU A 346 3.66 3.30 -7.43
CA LEU A 346 3.86 4.44 -8.33
C LEU A 346 3.86 5.74 -7.53
N VAL A 347 4.83 6.59 -7.80
CA VAL A 347 4.85 7.98 -7.38
C VAL A 347 4.78 8.85 -8.63
N VAL A 348 3.75 9.69 -8.72
CA VAL A 348 3.67 10.73 -9.75
C VAL A 348 4.19 12.02 -9.14
N SER A 349 5.09 12.69 -9.82
CA SER A 349 5.77 13.88 -9.32
C SER A 349 6.05 14.90 -10.44
N ASP A 350 6.41 16.09 -10.08
CA ASP A 350 6.82 17.16 -10.98
C ASP A 350 8.32 17.10 -11.32
N ARG A 351 9.08 16.33 -10.57
CA ARG A 351 10.53 16.10 -10.73
C ARG A 351 10.91 14.66 -10.40
N PRO A 352 12.12 14.20 -10.78
CA PRO A 352 12.66 12.93 -10.30
C PRO A 352 12.75 12.89 -8.77
N LEU A 353 12.52 11.73 -8.17
CA LEU A 353 12.63 11.54 -6.73
C LEU A 353 14.09 11.64 -6.27
N MET A 354 14.30 12.24 -5.11
CA MET A 354 15.59 12.28 -4.43
C MET A 354 15.91 10.93 -3.77
N ALA A 355 17.18 10.71 -3.44
CA ALA A 355 17.65 9.49 -2.79
C ALA A 355 16.88 9.16 -1.50
N ALA A 356 16.60 10.16 -0.67
CA ALA A 356 15.82 9.99 0.56
C ALA A 356 14.35 9.62 0.31
N GLU A 357 13.76 10.14 -0.76
CA GLU A 357 12.38 9.82 -1.15
C GLU A 357 12.27 8.38 -1.69
N TRP A 358 13.22 7.96 -2.52
CA TRP A 358 13.34 6.58 -2.98
C TRP A 358 13.48 5.61 -1.81
N ASP A 359 14.36 5.92 -0.85
CA ASP A 359 14.58 5.06 0.32
C ASP A 359 13.34 5.01 1.21
N TYR A 360 12.71 6.15 1.45
CA TYR A 360 11.50 6.23 2.28
C TYR A 360 10.35 5.37 1.71
N VAL A 361 10.03 5.57 0.43
CA VAL A 361 8.93 4.83 -0.21
C VAL A 361 9.27 3.34 -0.28
N SER A 362 10.49 2.99 -0.67
CA SER A 362 10.93 1.59 -0.76
C SER A 362 10.82 0.87 0.58
N ARG A 363 11.31 1.45 1.68
CA ARG A 363 11.23 0.87 3.04
C ARG A 363 9.79 0.76 3.53
N THR A 364 8.97 1.76 3.24
CA THR A 364 7.56 1.78 3.65
C THR A 364 6.81 0.57 3.08
N PHE A 365 7.01 0.28 1.80
CA PHE A 365 6.37 -0.86 1.16
C PHE A 365 7.07 -2.19 1.45
N GLU A 366 8.37 -2.20 1.68
CA GLU A 366 9.08 -3.38 2.20
C GLU A 366 8.53 -3.81 3.56
N ALA A 367 8.37 -2.86 4.49
CA ALA A 367 7.78 -3.14 5.79
C ALA A 367 6.32 -3.63 5.69
N HIS A 368 5.56 -3.10 4.72
CA HIS A 368 4.18 -3.54 4.50
C HIS A 368 4.10 -5.00 4.01
N THR A 369 5.10 -5.54 3.34
CA THR A 369 5.13 -6.95 2.92
C THR A 369 4.89 -7.91 4.10
N GLY A 370 5.62 -7.71 5.20
CA GLY A 370 5.42 -8.50 6.42
C GLY A 370 4.12 -8.20 7.15
N ARG A 371 3.73 -6.92 7.19
CA ARG A 371 2.47 -6.50 7.79
C ARG A 371 1.26 -7.09 7.08
N PHE A 372 1.26 -7.12 5.74
CA PHE A 372 0.18 -7.69 4.95
C PHE A 372 -0.11 -9.15 5.33
N ALA A 373 0.92 -9.96 5.46
CA ALA A 373 0.75 -11.34 5.91
C ALA A 373 0.12 -11.40 7.32
N SER A 374 0.55 -10.53 8.23
CA SER A 374 -0.03 -10.42 9.58
C SER A 374 -1.49 -9.93 9.56
N ASP A 375 -1.82 -8.95 8.72
CA ASP A 375 -3.17 -8.40 8.59
C ASP A 375 -4.18 -9.46 8.11
N TYR A 376 -3.71 -10.50 7.40
CA TYR A 376 -4.52 -11.62 6.91
C TYR A 376 -4.18 -12.97 7.58
N ASP A 377 -3.69 -12.94 8.83
CA ASP A 377 -3.37 -14.13 9.65
C ASP A 377 -2.49 -15.17 8.91
N GLY A 378 -1.58 -14.72 8.07
CA GLY A 378 -0.68 -15.57 7.29
C GLY A 378 -1.32 -16.24 6.05
N HIS A 379 -2.60 -16.00 5.78
CA HIS A 379 -3.29 -16.59 4.63
C HIS A 379 -2.90 -15.97 3.29
N ALA A 380 -2.37 -14.74 3.28
CA ALA A 380 -2.00 -14.03 2.07
C ALA A 380 -0.61 -13.39 2.17
N GLN A 381 0.00 -13.20 1.01
CA GLN A 381 1.28 -12.53 0.85
C GLN A 381 1.20 -11.51 -0.28
N ILE A 382 1.96 -10.43 -0.16
CA ILE A 382 2.08 -9.41 -1.20
C ILE A 382 3.56 -9.11 -1.48
N SER A 383 3.88 -8.87 -2.73
CA SER A 383 5.20 -8.38 -3.13
C SER A 383 5.06 -7.09 -3.93
N TYR A 384 5.97 -6.17 -3.67
CA TYR A 384 6.13 -4.91 -4.38
C TYR A 384 7.36 -4.92 -5.29
N LEU A 385 8.05 -6.06 -5.44
CA LEU A 385 9.18 -6.17 -6.35
C LEU A 385 8.70 -6.13 -7.80
N LEU A 386 9.31 -5.26 -8.59
CA LEU A 386 9.04 -5.12 -10.01
C LEU A 386 9.69 -6.25 -10.82
N ASP A 387 10.82 -6.77 -10.32
CA ASP A 387 11.60 -7.81 -10.99
C ASP A 387 12.26 -8.79 -10.00
N THR A 388 12.89 -9.80 -10.56
CA THR A 388 13.73 -10.77 -9.84
C THR A 388 15.18 -10.44 -10.09
N ALA A 389 16.02 -10.41 -9.05
CA ALA A 389 17.45 -10.17 -9.19
C ALA A 389 18.27 -11.11 -8.32
N ILE A 390 19.43 -11.49 -8.82
CA ILE A 390 20.45 -12.18 -8.02
C ILE A 390 21.13 -11.12 -7.15
N GLU A 391 21.10 -11.32 -5.85
CA GLU A 391 21.61 -10.35 -4.84
C GLU A 391 23.06 -10.61 -4.48
N SER A 392 23.39 -11.87 -4.37
CA SER A 392 24.74 -12.27 -4.02
C SER A 392 25.10 -13.61 -4.63
N VAL A 393 26.38 -13.74 -4.85
CA VAL A 393 26.98 -15.01 -5.26
C VAL A 393 28.27 -15.22 -4.46
N THR A 394 28.45 -16.42 -3.96
CA THR A 394 29.61 -16.79 -3.17
C THR A 394 30.18 -18.11 -3.70
N ASN A 395 31.47 -18.11 -4.02
CA ASN A 395 32.21 -19.31 -4.33
C ASN A 395 32.78 -19.90 -3.05
N ASN A 396 32.33 -21.08 -2.67
CA ASN A 396 32.93 -21.85 -1.58
C ASN A 396 33.92 -22.84 -2.18
N LEU A 397 35.17 -22.43 -2.27
CA LEU A 397 36.24 -23.22 -2.89
C LEU A 397 36.55 -24.50 -2.09
N SER A 398 36.32 -24.48 -0.76
CA SER A 398 36.59 -25.65 0.09
C SER A 398 35.56 -26.76 -0.13
N SER A 399 34.31 -26.42 -0.39
CA SER A 399 33.23 -27.39 -0.70
C SER A 399 33.00 -27.58 -2.20
N ASN A 400 33.73 -26.88 -3.04
CA ASN A 400 33.53 -26.85 -4.49
C ASN A 400 32.10 -26.48 -4.89
N GLN A 401 31.53 -25.50 -4.20
CA GLN A 401 30.13 -25.06 -4.39
C GLN A 401 30.08 -23.61 -4.75
N PHE A 402 29.09 -23.31 -5.57
CA PHE A 402 28.62 -21.95 -5.86
C PHE A 402 27.27 -21.75 -5.16
N VAL A 403 27.17 -20.75 -4.34
CA VAL A 403 25.95 -20.41 -3.61
C VAL A 403 25.44 -19.06 -4.14
N GLY A 404 24.21 -19.05 -4.64
CA GLY A 404 23.55 -17.84 -5.10
C GLY A 404 22.33 -17.53 -4.24
N ALA A 405 22.13 -16.26 -3.91
CA ALA A 405 20.92 -15.75 -3.33
C ALA A 405 20.23 -14.78 -4.31
N PHE A 406 18.93 -14.82 -4.34
CA PHE A 406 18.13 -13.92 -5.18
C PHE A 406 16.94 -13.38 -4.41
N THR A 407 16.41 -12.25 -4.89
CA THR A 407 15.14 -11.70 -4.44
C THR A 407 14.19 -11.60 -5.61
N GLY A 408 12.91 -11.84 -5.33
CA GLY A 408 11.82 -11.78 -6.29
C GLY A 408 10.48 -11.97 -5.59
N PRO A 409 9.36 -11.71 -6.27
CA PRO A 409 8.04 -11.97 -5.69
C PRO A 409 7.90 -13.43 -5.25
N PRO A 410 7.16 -13.75 -4.18
CA PRO A 410 6.89 -15.13 -3.80
C PRO A 410 6.36 -15.97 -4.98
N GLY A 411 6.80 -17.22 -5.12
CA GLY A 411 6.41 -18.06 -6.23
C GLY A 411 7.41 -19.15 -6.56
N ARG A 412 7.23 -19.77 -7.73
CA ARG A 412 8.13 -20.78 -8.26
C ARG A 412 9.12 -20.16 -9.23
N TYR A 413 10.36 -20.63 -9.14
CA TYR A 413 11.46 -20.15 -9.98
C TYR A 413 12.26 -21.30 -10.55
N ALA A 414 12.63 -21.20 -11.82
CA ALA A 414 13.68 -22.00 -12.39
C ALA A 414 15.02 -21.28 -12.22
N VAL A 415 15.99 -21.97 -11.67
CA VAL A 415 17.39 -21.57 -11.73
C VAL A 415 17.97 -22.20 -12.99
N LEU A 416 18.42 -21.36 -13.89
CA LEU A 416 18.99 -21.79 -15.16
C LEU A 416 20.49 -21.56 -15.13
N THR A 417 21.25 -22.49 -15.72
CA THR A 417 22.70 -22.37 -15.89
C THR A 417 23.09 -22.44 -17.36
N SER A 418 24.16 -21.75 -17.70
CA SER A 418 24.74 -21.72 -19.05
C SER A 418 26.25 -21.60 -19.00
N SER A 419 26.95 -22.19 -19.97
CA SER A 419 28.39 -22.01 -20.15
C SER A 419 28.73 -20.98 -21.25
N ASN A 420 27.74 -20.49 -22.00
CA ASN A 420 27.96 -19.65 -23.19
C ASN A 420 26.92 -18.53 -23.38
N LEU A 421 26.02 -18.32 -22.41
CA LEU A 421 24.92 -17.33 -22.43
C LEU A 421 23.86 -17.54 -23.52
N SER A 422 24.04 -18.49 -24.44
CA SER A 422 23.09 -18.75 -25.54
C SER A 422 22.21 -19.96 -25.29
N ALA A 423 22.75 -21.03 -24.68
CA ALA A 423 22.00 -22.23 -24.31
C ALA A 423 21.86 -22.31 -22.79
N TRP A 424 20.63 -22.41 -22.32
CA TRP A 424 20.29 -22.47 -20.90
C TRP A 424 19.66 -23.81 -20.54
N SER A 425 20.11 -24.39 -19.47
CA SER A 425 19.55 -25.62 -18.90
C SER A 425 19.06 -25.40 -17.48
N ALA A 426 18.02 -26.11 -17.10
CA ALA A 426 17.52 -26.05 -15.73
C ALA A 426 18.49 -26.70 -14.76
N LEU A 427 18.92 -25.94 -13.75
CA LEU A 427 19.70 -26.45 -12.62
C LEU A 427 18.78 -26.96 -11.52
N SER A 428 17.80 -26.16 -11.13
CA SER A 428 16.84 -26.49 -10.08
C SER A 428 15.55 -25.69 -10.21
N THR A 429 14.52 -26.13 -9.50
CA THR A 429 13.30 -25.34 -9.28
C THR A 429 13.18 -25.02 -7.79
N ILE A 430 12.91 -23.77 -7.48
CA ILE A 430 12.79 -23.27 -6.11
C ILE A 430 11.40 -22.66 -5.94
N THR A 431 10.76 -22.96 -4.82
CA THR A 431 9.52 -22.28 -4.40
C THR A 431 9.86 -21.38 -3.22
N THR A 432 9.53 -20.11 -3.33
CA THR A 432 9.70 -19.14 -2.24
C THR A 432 8.35 -18.75 -1.68
N THR A 433 8.28 -18.63 -0.37
CA THR A 433 7.11 -18.12 0.36
C THR A 433 7.29 -16.68 0.82
N ASN A 434 8.45 -16.13 0.58
CA ASN A 434 8.80 -14.73 0.81
C ASN A 434 9.55 -14.17 -0.41
N GLU A 435 10.07 -12.96 -0.33
CA GLU A 435 10.78 -12.32 -1.43
C GLU A 435 12.23 -12.81 -1.61
N THR A 436 12.68 -13.81 -0.87
CA THR A 436 14.07 -14.32 -0.93
C THR A 436 14.13 -15.78 -1.31
N GLY A 437 15.13 -16.15 -2.07
CA GLY A 437 15.44 -17.53 -2.42
C GLY A 437 16.93 -17.74 -2.53
N GLY A 438 17.36 -19.00 -2.45
CA GLY A 438 18.75 -19.37 -2.61
C GLY A 438 18.90 -20.65 -3.42
N PHE A 439 20.03 -20.80 -4.08
CA PHE A 439 20.39 -22.02 -4.79
C PHE A 439 21.86 -22.36 -4.60
N VAL A 440 22.15 -23.63 -4.78
CA VAL A 440 23.52 -24.17 -4.73
C VAL A 440 23.78 -24.92 -6.02
N ASP A 441 24.94 -24.70 -6.62
CA ASP A 441 25.46 -25.49 -7.72
C ASP A 441 26.83 -26.08 -7.36
N VAL A 442 27.15 -27.27 -7.87
CA VAL A 442 28.45 -27.84 -7.72
C VAL A 442 29.34 -27.36 -8.86
N LEU A 443 30.48 -26.76 -8.49
CA LEU A 443 31.40 -26.20 -9.47
C LEU A 443 32.04 -27.34 -10.29
N ASP A 444 31.74 -27.33 -11.57
CA ASP A 444 32.44 -28.20 -12.55
C ASP A 444 33.74 -27.55 -12.97
N LYS A 445 34.85 -28.08 -12.45
CA LYS A 445 36.21 -27.57 -12.75
C LYS A 445 36.60 -27.66 -14.22
N ALA A 446 35.87 -28.47 -15.00
CA ALA A 446 36.10 -28.57 -16.45
C ALA A 446 35.45 -27.40 -17.22
N LYS A 447 34.51 -26.68 -16.63
CA LYS A 447 33.89 -25.52 -17.28
C LYS A 447 34.70 -24.27 -17.05
N ARG A 448 34.96 -23.53 -18.14
CA ARG A 448 35.67 -22.26 -18.08
C ARG A 448 34.87 -21.13 -17.42
N ALA A 449 33.53 -21.17 -17.53
CA ALA A 449 32.60 -20.21 -16.95
C ALA A 449 31.25 -20.88 -16.70
N SER A 450 30.51 -20.39 -15.70
CA SER A 450 29.12 -20.71 -15.47
C SER A 450 28.35 -19.40 -15.26
N PHE A 451 27.25 -19.25 -15.97
CA PHE A 451 26.32 -18.14 -15.86
C PHE A 451 25.01 -18.62 -15.29
N TYR A 452 24.34 -17.79 -14.50
CA TYR A 452 23.11 -18.14 -13.83
C TYR A 452 22.02 -17.13 -14.16
N ARG A 453 20.80 -17.62 -14.31
CA ARG A 453 19.60 -16.82 -14.53
C ARG A 453 18.47 -17.37 -13.67
N ILE A 454 17.75 -16.48 -13.02
CA ILE A 454 16.53 -16.81 -12.29
C ILE A 454 15.34 -16.43 -13.17
N GLN A 455 14.48 -17.40 -13.41
CA GLN A 455 13.27 -17.21 -14.20
C GLN A 455 12.05 -17.60 -13.36
N ARG A 456 11.13 -16.66 -13.15
CA ARG A 456 9.87 -16.97 -12.51
C ARG A 456 9.03 -17.86 -13.42
N LEU A 457 8.49 -18.94 -12.84
CA LEU A 457 7.54 -19.82 -13.50
C LEU A 457 6.12 -19.32 -13.22
N GLN A 458 5.29 -19.30 -14.23
CA GLN A 458 3.89 -18.90 -14.11
C GLN A 458 3.04 -19.99 -13.46
#